data_d63d8b01724b9d0d7515173e611f4cf6
#
_entry.id   d63d8b01724b9d0d7515173e611f4cf6
#
_cell.length_a   1.000
_cell.length_b   1.000
_cell.length_c   1.000
_cell.angle_alpha   90.00
_cell.angle_beta   90.00
_cell.angle_gamma   90.00
#
_symmetry.space_group_name_H-M   'P 1'
#
loop_
_entity.id
_entity.type
_entity.pdbx_description
1 polymer ?
#
loop_
_entity_poly.entity_id
_entity_poly.type
_entity_poly.pdbx_seq_one_letter_code
_entity_poly.pdbx_strand_id
1 'polypeptide(L)' 'MSEVKQGTVKWFNDKKGFGFIEPEGGGNDLFVHMSEIKMDGFKTLRDGQSVDYEAGTSDKGPCATNVVPK' A
#
# COMPACT_ATOMS: atom_id res chain seq x y z
N MET A 1 -14.24 -6.58 11.68
CA MET A 1 -12.85 -7.02 11.61
C MET A 1 -12.27 -6.70 10.24
N SER A 2 -11.05 -6.21 10.25
CA SER A 2 -10.38 -5.88 9.00
C SER A 2 -9.89 -7.15 8.32
N GLU A 3 -10.01 -7.19 7.01
CA GLU A 3 -9.54 -8.31 6.22
C GLU A 3 -8.20 -7.93 5.59
N VAL A 4 -7.17 -8.71 5.90
CA VAL A 4 -5.84 -8.49 5.34
C VAL A 4 -5.77 -9.10 3.95
N LYS A 5 -5.34 -8.32 2.98
CA LYS A 5 -5.21 -8.76 1.61
C LYS A 5 -3.74 -8.65 1.19
N GLN A 6 -3.41 -9.27 0.08
CA GLN A 6 -2.07 -9.22 -0.47
C GLN A 6 -2.06 -8.42 -1.76
N GLY A 7 -0.95 -7.74 -1.98
CA GLY A 7 -0.79 -6.97 -3.20
C GLY A 7 0.67 -6.77 -3.52
N THR A 8 0.92 -6.09 -4.63
CA THR A 8 2.25 -5.79 -5.10
C THR A 8 2.37 -4.29 -5.31
N VAL A 9 3.48 -3.73 -4.84
CA VAL A 9 3.72 -2.30 -5.02
C VAL A 9 3.95 -2.02 -6.50
N LYS A 10 3.11 -1.18 -7.08
CA LYS A 10 3.27 -0.77 -8.46
C LYS A 10 4.41 0.23 -8.59
N TRP A 11 4.40 1.24 -7.74
CA TRP A 11 5.49 2.18 -7.59
C TRP A 11 5.30 2.95 -6.29
N PHE A 12 6.36 3.51 -5.78
CA PHE A 12 6.31 4.31 -4.56
C PHE A 12 7.35 5.42 -4.65
N ASN A 13 6.92 6.65 -4.32
CA ASN A 13 7.80 7.81 -4.31
C ASN A 13 8.05 8.21 -2.86
N ASP A 14 9.25 7.90 -2.37
CA ASP A 14 9.59 8.16 -0.97
C ASP A 14 9.76 9.65 -0.67
N LYS A 15 10.03 10.46 -1.68
CA LYS A 15 10.15 11.90 -1.49
C LYS A 15 8.79 12.54 -1.30
N LYS A 16 7.80 12.07 -2.04
CA LYS A 16 6.43 12.57 -1.93
C LYS A 16 5.65 11.83 -0.86
N GLY A 17 6.09 10.64 -0.49
CA GLY A 17 5.49 9.86 0.58
C GLY A 17 4.25 9.10 0.19
N PHE A 18 4.08 8.74 -1.09
CA PHE A 18 2.92 7.97 -1.51
C PHE A 18 3.24 7.11 -2.73
N GLY A 19 2.37 6.18 -3.00
CA GLY A 19 2.49 5.31 -4.16
C GLY A 19 1.21 4.56 -4.40
N PHE A 20 1.30 3.49 -5.17
CA PHE A 20 0.13 2.66 -5.50
C PHE A 20 0.47 1.19 -5.34
N ILE A 21 -0.53 0.43 -4.91
CA ILE A 21 -0.44 -1.01 -4.76
C ILE A 21 -1.44 -1.64 -5.71
N GLU A 22 -0.99 -2.66 -6.44
CA GLU A 22 -1.84 -3.44 -7.32
C GLU A 22 -2.34 -4.64 -6.53
N PRO A 23 -3.67 -4.77 -6.33
CA PRO A 23 -4.22 -5.89 -5.58
C PRO A 23 -3.93 -7.21 -6.27
N GLU A 24 -3.61 -8.23 -5.49
CA GLU A 24 -3.47 -9.57 -6.01
C GLU A 24 -4.85 -10.06 -6.46
N GLY A 25 -4.92 -10.64 -7.63
CA GLY A 25 -6.19 -11.06 -8.20
C GLY A 25 -6.81 -10.00 -9.12
N GLY A 26 -6.17 -8.86 -9.25
CA GLY A 26 -6.62 -7.82 -10.16
C GLY A 26 -7.48 -6.76 -9.49
N GLY A 27 -7.90 -5.80 -10.27
CA GLY A 27 -8.70 -4.69 -9.80
C GLY A 27 -7.97 -3.37 -9.97
N ASN A 28 -8.56 -2.30 -9.45
CA ASN A 28 -7.96 -0.97 -9.53
C ASN A 28 -6.81 -0.83 -8.55
N ASP A 29 -5.81 -0.04 -8.93
CA ASP A 29 -4.71 0.26 -8.04
C ASP A 29 -5.21 1.00 -6.81
N LEU A 30 -4.56 0.73 -5.68
CA LEU A 30 -4.92 1.36 -4.43
C LEU A 30 -3.86 2.38 -4.04
N PHE A 31 -4.31 3.55 -3.63
CA PHE A 31 -3.42 4.60 -3.13
C PHE A 31 -2.86 4.17 -1.77
N VAL A 32 -1.56 4.39 -1.57
CA VAL A 32 -0.92 4.14 -0.29
C VAL A 32 -0.09 5.35 0.11
N HIS A 33 -0.27 5.81 1.35
CA HIS A 33 0.52 6.90 1.90
C HIS A 33 1.53 6.34 2.90
N MET A 34 2.69 7.00 3.02
CA MET A 34 3.73 6.52 3.93
C MET A 34 3.25 6.33 5.37
N SER A 35 2.27 7.13 5.79
CA SER A 35 1.72 7.02 7.13
C SER A 35 1.00 5.70 7.37
N GLU A 36 0.62 4.99 6.31
CA GLU A 36 -0.07 3.71 6.42
C GLU A 36 0.88 2.52 6.37
N ILE A 37 2.16 2.75 6.18
CA ILE A 37 3.15 1.69 6.12
C ILE A 37 3.59 1.34 7.55
N LYS A 38 3.42 0.08 7.92
CA LYS A 38 3.77 -0.41 9.25
C LYS A 38 5.14 -1.08 9.19
N MET A 39 6.18 -0.29 9.42
CA MET A 39 7.54 -0.81 9.50
C MET A 39 8.37 0.13 10.35
N ASP A 40 9.45 -0.39 10.91
CA ASP A 40 10.37 0.39 11.71
C ASP A 40 11.34 1.14 10.79
N GLY A 41 11.72 2.33 11.20
CA GLY A 41 12.71 3.11 10.48
C GLY A 41 12.12 3.83 9.28
N PHE A 42 12.90 3.91 8.22
CA PHE A 42 12.51 4.65 7.02
C PHE A 42 11.39 3.95 6.28
N LYS A 43 10.28 4.63 6.15
CA LYS A 43 9.07 4.05 5.53
C LYS A 43 9.11 4.23 4.03
N THR A 44 9.43 3.17 3.32
CA THR A 44 9.50 3.18 1.87
C THR A 44 9.12 1.80 1.33
N LEU A 45 8.70 1.78 0.07
CA LEU A 45 8.37 0.55 -0.62
C LEU A 45 9.12 0.54 -1.95
N ARG A 46 9.35 -0.66 -2.46
CA ARG A 46 10.04 -0.83 -3.74
C ARG A 46 9.07 -1.28 -4.80
N ASP A 47 9.33 -0.91 -6.03
CA ASP A 47 8.53 -1.37 -7.15
C ASP A 47 8.55 -2.90 -7.21
N GLY A 48 7.38 -3.51 -7.32
CA GLY A 48 7.26 -4.96 -7.38
C GLY A 48 7.34 -5.67 -6.04
N GLN A 49 7.46 -4.94 -4.94
CA GLN A 49 7.52 -5.55 -3.61
C GLN A 49 6.17 -6.09 -3.20
N SER A 50 6.17 -7.29 -2.59
CA SER A 50 4.94 -7.86 -2.05
C SER A 50 4.63 -7.25 -0.69
N VAL A 51 3.35 -6.97 -0.45
CA VAL A 51 2.92 -6.38 0.81
C VAL A 51 1.59 -7.00 1.23
N ASP A 52 1.34 -6.97 2.53
CA ASP A 52 0.02 -7.23 3.08
C ASP A 52 -0.61 -5.87 3.40
N TYR A 53 -1.91 -5.74 3.17
CA TYR A 53 -2.60 -4.49 3.43
C TYR A 53 -4.05 -4.74 3.74
N GLU A 54 -4.72 -3.70 4.25
CA GLU A 54 -6.16 -3.71 4.42
C GLU A 54 -6.75 -2.69 3.45
N ALA A 55 -7.84 -3.08 2.80
CA ALA A 55 -8.52 -2.19 1.88
C ALA A 55 -9.34 -1.15 2.65
N GLY A 56 -9.23 0.10 2.22
CA GLY A 56 -9.96 1.19 2.84
C GLY A 56 -10.39 2.20 1.80
N THR A 57 -10.99 3.29 2.26
CA THR A 57 -11.39 4.40 1.40
C THR A 57 -10.90 5.71 1.98
N SER A 58 -10.58 6.63 1.10
CA SER A 58 -10.17 7.97 1.49
C SER A 58 -10.86 8.98 0.56
N ASP A 59 -10.60 10.25 0.79
CA ASP A 59 -11.14 11.31 -0.06
C ASP A 59 -10.71 11.14 -1.52
N LYS A 60 -9.61 10.46 -1.75
CA LYS A 60 -9.10 10.22 -3.10
C LYS A 60 -9.60 8.92 -3.71
N GLY A 61 -10.41 8.16 -2.97
CA GLY A 61 -10.95 6.90 -3.44
C GLY A 61 -10.36 5.70 -2.69
N PRO A 62 -10.38 4.51 -3.29
CA PRO A 62 -9.86 3.32 -2.62
C PRO A 62 -8.38 3.48 -2.25
N CYS A 63 -8.03 3.01 -1.06
CA CYS A 63 -6.65 3.11 -0.58
C CYS A 63 -6.27 1.86 0.20
N ALA A 64 -4.95 1.68 0.37
CA ALA A 64 -4.41 0.61 1.19
C ALA A 64 -4.03 1.19 2.55
N THR A 65 -4.40 0.48 3.61
CA THR A 65 -4.08 0.86 4.98
C THR A 65 -3.35 -0.28 5.66
N ASN A 66 -2.70 0.01 6.79
CA ASN A 66 -1.95 -1.00 7.55
C ASN A 66 -1.07 -1.86 6.63
N VAL A 67 -0.29 -1.20 5.79
CA VAL A 67 0.57 -1.88 4.82
C VAL A 67 1.79 -2.45 5.52
N VAL A 68 1.98 -3.76 5.38
CA VAL A 68 3.11 -4.46 5.97
C VAL A 68 3.97 -5.03 4.85
N PRO A 69 5.17 -4.50 4.64
CA PRO A 69 6.08 -5.04 3.62
C PRO A 69 6.52 -6.46 3.99
N LYS A 70 6.63 -7.29 2.99
CA LYS A 70 7.11 -8.65 3.18
C LYS A 70 8.58 -8.77 2.85
#